data_332b56340bcad5db9201e9853f53c3bf
#
_entry.id   332b56340bcad5db9201e9853f53c3bf
#
_cell.length_a   1.000
_cell.length_b   1.000
_cell.length_c   1.000
_cell.angle_alpha   90.00
_cell.angle_beta   90.00
_cell.angle_gamma   90.00
#
_symmetry.space_group_name_H-M   'P 1'
#
loop_
_entity.id
_entity.type
_entity.pdbx_description
1 polymer ?
#
loop_
_entity_poly.entity_id
_entity_poly.type
_entity_poly.pdbx_seq_one_letter_code
_entity_poly.pdbx_strand_id
1 'polypeptide(L)'
;MTHAKFEKISPSDKSLYGSRKLLLCGFSAKAQSKFMTVLKMVGLETTPTVWATSEQSDTRLYDLLELSDGTGRGASSDLPRAIIVAGITEKELHRLMAVCRKSGMHQALWATLTPTSETWTLKQLLAELSAERRALQKQKR
;
A
#
# COMPACT_ATOMS: atom_id res chain seq x y z
N MET A 1 34.04 -1.30 -12.52
CA MET A 1 32.79 -1.42 -13.15
C MET A 1 31.71 -0.59 -12.49
N THR A 2 31.06 0.23 -13.28
CA THR A 2 30.11 1.20 -12.72
C THR A 2 28.65 0.87 -12.98
N HIS A 3 28.39 -0.25 -13.63
CA HIS A 3 27.01 -0.61 -13.98
C HIS A 3 26.11 -0.84 -12.76
N ALA A 4 26.71 -1.26 -11.66
CA ALA A 4 25.93 -1.46 -10.44
C ALA A 4 25.22 -0.18 -10.01
N LYS A 5 25.78 0.97 -10.31
CA LYS A 5 25.14 2.25 -9.96
C LYS A 5 23.86 2.48 -10.73
N PHE A 6 23.85 2.10 -11.99
CA PHE A 6 22.67 2.28 -12.82
C PHE A 6 21.57 1.30 -12.43
N GLU A 7 21.97 0.10 -12.06
CA GLU A 7 21.01 -0.91 -11.61
C GLU A 7 20.27 -0.48 -10.37
N LYS A 8 20.92 0.28 -9.49
CA LYS A 8 20.29 0.76 -8.26
C LYS A 8 19.22 1.81 -8.52
N ILE A 9 19.26 2.45 -9.67
CA ILE A 9 18.31 3.50 -10.03
C ILE A 9 17.03 2.90 -10.59
N SER A 10 17.14 1.79 -11.28
CA SER A 10 16.00 1.15 -11.93
C SER A 10 15.29 0.19 -10.98
N PRO A 11 13.95 0.24 -10.91
CA PRO A 11 13.21 -0.75 -10.10
C PRO A 11 13.45 -2.14 -10.64
N SER A 12 13.57 -3.10 -9.74
CA SER A 12 13.83 -4.49 -10.13
C SER A 12 12.55 -5.29 -10.28
N ASP A 13 12.68 -6.44 -10.94
CA ASP A 13 11.59 -7.41 -11.05
C ASP A 13 11.54 -8.32 -9.82
N LYS A 14 12.36 -8.05 -8.83
CA LYS A 14 12.39 -8.84 -7.61
C LYS A 14 11.12 -8.61 -6.82
N SER A 15 10.52 -9.70 -6.33
CA SER A 15 9.32 -9.61 -5.51
C SER A 15 9.64 -9.07 -4.13
N LEU A 16 8.77 -8.19 -3.64
CA LEU A 16 8.83 -7.70 -2.28
C LEU A 16 8.37 -8.81 -1.32
N TYR A 17 8.65 -8.60 -0.04
CA TYR A 17 8.33 -9.59 0.99
C TYR A 17 6.85 -9.94 1.03
N GLY A 18 6.54 -11.21 1.26
CA GLY A 18 5.19 -11.69 1.50
C GLY A 18 4.49 -12.22 0.26
N SER A 19 3.29 -12.76 0.46
CA SER A 19 2.45 -13.21 -0.64
C SER A 19 1.80 -12.00 -1.31
N ARG A 20 1.56 -12.09 -2.62
CA ARG A 20 0.97 -10.99 -3.38
C ARG A 20 -0.38 -10.59 -2.78
N LYS A 21 -0.46 -9.38 -2.27
CA LYS A 21 -1.71 -8.83 -1.73
C LYS A 21 -1.56 -7.33 -1.49
N LEU A 22 -2.66 -6.62 -1.59
CA LEU A 22 -2.71 -5.20 -1.27
C LEU A 22 -3.68 -5.00 -0.13
N LEU A 23 -3.26 -4.28 0.90
CA LEU A 23 -4.11 -3.89 2.02
C LEU A 23 -4.39 -2.41 1.89
N LEU A 24 -5.67 -2.05 1.82
CA LEU A 24 -6.11 -0.71 1.48
C LEU A 24 -6.91 -0.12 2.63
N CYS A 25 -6.55 1.09 3.04
CA CYS A 25 -7.14 1.77 4.18
C CYS A 25 -7.64 3.15 3.78
N GLY A 26 -8.76 3.57 4.35
CA GLY A 26 -9.22 4.95 4.19
C GLY A 26 -9.86 5.26 2.84
N PHE A 27 -10.39 4.27 2.16
CA PHE A 27 -11.04 4.47 0.86
C PHE A 27 -12.55 4.52 1.01
N SER A 28 -13.18 5.56 0.45
CA SER A 28 -14.63 5.58 0.30
C SER A 28 -15.01 4.60 -0.81
N ALA A 29 -16.29 4.23 -0.89
CA ALA A 29 -16.74 3.32 -1.93
C ALA A 29 -16.37 3.83 -3.33
N LYS A 30 -16.51 5.12 -3.55
CA LYS A 30 -16.17 5.75 -4.83
C LYS A 30 -14.67 5.66 -5.11
N ALA A 31 -13.85 5.91 -4.10
CA ALA A 31 -12.40 5.84 -4.24
C ALA A 31 -11.93 4.40 -4.49
N GLN A 32 -12.64 3.42 -3.94
CA GLN A 32 -12.33 2.01 -4.19
C GLN A 32 -12.46 1.67 -5.67
N SER A 33 -13.53 2.12 -6.30
CA SER A 33 -13.75 1.86 -7.73
C SER A 33 -12.67 2.53 -8.57
N LYS A 34 -12.29 3.75 -8.22
CA LYS A 34 -11.22 4.46 -8.90
C LYS A 34 -9.89 3.72 -8.76
N PHE A 35 -9.60 3.22 -7.57
CA PHE A 35 -8.37 2.48 -7.35
C PHE A 35 -8.35 1.17 -8.14
N MET A 36 -9.47 0.48 -8.23
CA MET A 36 -9.54 -0.74 -9.03
C MET A 36 -9.25 -0.46 -10.50
N THR A 37 -9.69 0.68 -11.02
CA THR A 37 -9.36 1.10 -12.38
C THR A 37 -7.85 1.32 -12.52
N VAL A 38 -7.22 1.93 -11.53
CA VAL A 38 -5.78 2.12 -11.52
C VAL A 38 -5.05 0.78 -11.55
N LEU A 39 -5.49 -0.18 -10.72
CA LEU A 39 -4.89 -1.52 -10.72
C LEU A 39 -4.94 -2.16 -12.10
N LYS A 40 -6.07 -2.02 -12.78
CA LYS A 40 -6.23 -2.55 -14.13
C LYS A 40 -5.24 -1.89 -15.09
N MET A 41 -5.06 -0.57 -14.97
CA MET A 41 -4.16 0.18 -15.83
C MET A 41 -2.71 -0.28 -15.69
N VAL A 42 -2.31 -0.72 -14.51
CA VAL A 42 -0.92 -1.12 -14.25
C VAL A 42 -0.71 -2.64 -14.29
N GLY A 43 -1.75 -3.39 -14.66
CA GLY A 43 -1.62 -4.84 -14.78
C GLY A 43 -1.69 -5.60 -13.47
N LEU A 44 -2.27 -5.00 -12.43
CA LEU A 44 -2.40 -5.61 -11.11
C LEU A 44 -3.83 -5.99 -10.77
N GLU A 45 -4.73 -6.06 -11.76
CA GLU A 45 -6.14 -6.30 -11.50
C GLU A 45 -6.44 -7.67 -10.89
N THR A 46 -5.52 -8.63 -11.03
CA THR A 46 -5.71 -9.96 -10.43
C THR A 46 -5.08 -10.08 -9.06
N THR A 47 -4.42 -9.04 -8.57
CA THR A 47 -3.80 -9.06 -7.25
C THR A 47 -4.89 -8.98 -6.18
N PRO A 48 -4.91 -9.92 -5.22
CA PRO A 48 -5.93 -9.88 -4.17
C PRO A 48 -5.86 -8.60 -3.36
N THR A 49 -7.03 -8.10 -2.95
CA THR A 49 -7.14 -6.87 -2.16
C THR A 49 -7.94 -7.12 -0.89
N VAL A 50 -7.56 -6.43 0.18
CA VAL A 50 -8.30 -6.39 1.43
C VAL A 50 -8.52 -4.92 1.76
N TRP A 51 -9.76 -4.56 2.11
CA TRP A 51 -10.14 -3.17 2.38
C TRP A 51 -10.44 -3.04 3.86
N ALA A 52 -9.50 -2.48 4.60
CA ALA A 52 -9.60 -2.40 6.04
C ALA A 52 -10.49 -1.25 6.48
N THR A 53 -11.19 -1.47 7.59
CA THR A 53 -12.00 -0.44 8.24
C THR A 53 -11.46 -0.20 9.65
N SER A 54 -11.97 0.83 10.31
CA SER A 54 -11.53 1.17 11.66
C SER A 54 -11.76 0.05 12.67
N GLU A 55 -12.71 -0.85 12.39
CA GLU A 55 -12.96 -2.00 13.25
C GLU A 55 -11.75 -2.94 13.32
N GLN A 56 -10.86 -2.88 12.35
CA GLN A 56 -9.70 -3.76 12.25
C GLN A 56 -8.43 -3.11 12.74
N SER A 57 -8.53 -1.97 13.41
CA SER A 57 -7.36 -1.22 13.88
C SER A 57 -6.43 -2.04 14.76
N ASP A 58 -6.97 -2.93 15.57
CA ASP A 58 -6.18 -3.74 16.49
C ASP A 58 -5.78 -5.10 15.90
N THR A 59 -6.12 -5.35 14.64
CA THR A 59 -5.76 -6.60 13.96
C THR A 59 -4.34 -6.49 13.41
N ARG A 60 -3.58 -7.57 13.55
CA ARG A 60 -2.21 -7.59 13.06
C ARG A 60 -2.17 -7.69 11.55
N LEU A 61 -1.15 -7.12 10.95
CA LEU A 61 -1.04 -7.06 9.49
C LEU A 61 -1.07 -8.45 8.87
N TYR A 62 -0.35 -9.42 9.45
CA TYR A 62 -0.33 -10.76 8.86
C TYR A 62 -1.71 -11.40 8.82
N ASP A 63 -2.56 -11.10 9.81
CA ASP A 63 -3.93 -11.63 9.82
C ASP A 63 -4.80 -10.94 8.77
N LEU A 64 -4.64 -9.63 8.62
CA LEU A 64 -5.39 -8.88 7.61
C LEU A 64 -5.04 -9.35 6.20
N LEU A 65 -3.76 -9.62 5.96
CA LEU A 65 -3.30 -10.04 4.64
C LEU A 65 -3.70 -11.46 4.30
N GLU A 66 -4.17 -12.24 5.26
CA GLU A 66 -4.69 -13.58 5.02
C GLU A 66 -6.19 -13.60 4.71
N LEU A 67 -6.86 -12.47 4.86
CA LEU A 67 -8.30 -12.41 4.55
C LEU A 67 -8.52 -12.60 3.05
N SER A 68 -9.70 -13.08 2.69
CA SER A 68 -10.05 -13.37 1.31
C SER A 68 -10.03 -12.11 0.44
N ASP A 69 -9.71 -12.30 -0.83
CA ASP A 69 -9.77 -11.23 -1.81
C ASP A 69 -11.13 -10.55 -1.79
N GLY A 70 -11.12 -9.23 -1.76
CA GLY A 70 -12.34 -8.45 -1.76
C GLY A 70 -12.94 -8.20 -0.38
N THR A 71 -12.36 -8.76 0.68
CA THR A 71 -12.88 -8.52 2.03
C THR A 71 -12.93 -7.02 2.32
N GLY A 72 -14.08 -6.55 2.81
CA GLY A 72 -14.28 -5.14 3.15
C GLY A 72 -14.65 -4.24 1.98
N ARG A 73 -14.69 -4.79 0.74
CA ARG A 73 -15.03 -3.99 -0.44
C ARG A 73 -16.43 -3.42 -0.30
N GLY A 74 -16.57 -2.14 -0.61
CA GLY A 74 -17.84 -1.44 -0.53
C GLY A 74 -18.08 -0.69 0.76
N ALA A 75 -17.36 -1.02 1.83
CA ALA A 75 -17.50 -0.32 3.11
C ALA A 75 -16.55 0.88 3.16
N SER A 76 -17.08 2.04 3.51
CA SER A 76 -16.27 3.23 3.68
C SER A 76 -15.48 3.14 4.99
N SER A 77 -14.32 3.79 5.04
CA SER A 77 -13.42 3.73 6.19
C SER A 77 -12.97 5.12 6.60
N ASP A 78 -12.89 5.32 7.91
CA ASP A 78 -12.39 6.58 8.48
C ASP A 78 -10.88 6.57 8.71
N LEU A 79 -10.23 5.47 8.40
CA LEU A 79 -8.78 5.37 8.57
C LEU A 79 -8.06 6.35 7.65
N PRO A 80 -6.84 6.73 7.98
CA PRO A 80 -6.00 7.47 7.03
C PRO A 80 -5.86 6.67 5.75
N ARG A 81 -5.81 7.36 4.61
CA ARG A 81 -5.62 6.67 3.33
C ARG A 81 -4.23 6.05 3.30
N ALA A 82 -4.16 4.75 3.16
CA ALA A 82 -2.90 4.04 3.12
C ALA A 82 -2.97 2.84 2.20
N ILE A 83 -1.86 2.54 1.56
CA ILE A 83 -1.73 1.39 0.66
C ILE A 83 -0.53 0.60 1.14
N ILE A 84 -0.77 -0.61 1.63
CA ILE A 84 0.28 -1.50 2.11
C ILE A 84 0.40 -2.64 1.10
N VAL A 85 1.60 -2.83 0.55
CA VAL A 85 1.84 -3.80 -0.50
C VAL A 85 2.68 -4.97 -0.01
N ALA A 86 2.34 -6.17 -0.48
CA ALA A 86 3.11 -7.38 -0.20
C ALA A 86 3.23 -8.20 -1.48
N GLY A 87 4.39 -8.77 -1.70
CA GLY A 87 4.60 -9.78 -2.74
C GLY A 87 4.58 -9.32 -4.18
N ILE A 88 4.33 -8.05 -4.45
CA ILE A 88 4.46 -7.51 -5.81
C ILE A 88 5.92 -7.14 -6.05
N THR A 89 6.30 -6.88 -7.29
CA THR A 89 7.67 -6.49 -7.60
C THR A 89 7.88 -5.01 -7.36
N GLU A 90 9.14 -4.60 -7.18
CA GLU A 90 9.46 -3.19 -7.06
C GLU A 90 8.98 -2.41 -8.28
N LYS A 91 9.13 -3.00 -9.46
CA LYS A 91 8.70 -2.38 -10.70
C LYS A 91 7.20 -2.14 -10.71
N GLU A 92 6.43 -3.14 -10.26
CA GLU A 92 4.98 -3.00 -10.14
C GLU A 92 4.61 -1.91 -9.14
N LEU A 93 5.29 -1.87 -8.01
CA LEU A 93 5.04 -0.85 -6.99
C LEU A 93 5.30 0.55 -7.54
N HIS A 94 6.44 0.76 -8.19
CA HIS A 94 6.77 2.07 -8.74
C HIS A 94 5.75 2.53 -9.78
N ARG A 95 5.29 1.61 -10.62
CA ARG A 95 4.28 1.93 -11.61
C ARG A 95 2.96 2.29 -10.94
N LEU A 96 2.56 1.52 -9.93
CA LEU A 96 1.34 1.78 -9.19
C LEU A 96 1.37 3.15 -8.54
N MET A 97 2.47 3.49 -7.87
CA MET A 97 2.63 4.79 -7.23
C MET A 97 2.54 5.94 -8.23
N ALA A 98 3.18 5.77 -9.39
CA ALA A 98 3.18 6.81 -10.41
C ALA A 98 1.78 7.06 -10.96
N VAL A 99 1.02 6.00 -11.24
CA VAL A 99 -0.34 6.14 -11.78
C VAL A 99 -1.28 6.70 -10.71
N CYS A 100 -1.13 6.29 -9.46
CA CYS A 100 -1.93 6.84 -8.38
C CYS A 100 -1.71 8.36 -8.25
N ARG A 101 -0.46 8.79 -8.34
CA ARG A 101 -0.15 10.21 -8.25
C ARG A 101 -0.78 10.98 -9.40
N LYS A 102 -0.68 10.47 -10.61
CA LYS A 102 -1.29 11.11 -11.79
C LYS A 102 -2.81 11.14 -11.70
N SER A 103 -3.40 10.20 -10.97
CA SER A 103 -4.86 10.12 -10.81
C SER A 103 -5.36 10.93 -9.63
N GLY A 104 -4.50 11.72 -9.00
CA GLY A 104 -4.91 12.57 -7.88
C GLY A 104 -4.84 11.91 -6.52
N MET A 105 -4.27 10.72 -6.43
CA MET A 105 -4.15 9.99 -5.16
C MET A 105 -2.80 10.22 -4.48
N HIS A 106 -2.31 11.43 -4.50
CA HIS A 106 -0.97 11.74 -3.98
C HIS A 106 -0.93 11.93 -2.47
N GLN A 107 -2.06 11.79 -1.79
CA GLN A 107 -2.13 11.93 -0.33
C GLN A 107 -2.05 10.61 0.42
N ALA A 108 -2.00 9.50 -0.28
CA ALA A 108 -1.95 8.20 0.36
C ALA A 108 -0.60 7.96 1.06
N LEU A 109 -0.66 7.26 2.19
CA LEU A 109 0.53 6.73 2.84
C LEU A 109 0.89 5.40 2.18
N TRP A 110 2.16 5.13 2.00
CA TRP A 110 2.62 3.89 1.35
C TRP A 110 3.54 3.11 2.27
N ALA A 111 3.37 1.80 2.29
CA ALA A 111 4.26 0.92 3.03
C ALA A 111 4.40 -0.42 2.32
N THR A 112 5.57 -1.02 2.45
CA THR A 112 5.79 -2.41 2.03
C THR A 112 5.80 -3.26 3.29
N LEU A 113 5.22 -4.45 3.21
CA LEU A 113 5.23 -5.39 4.31
C LEU A 113 6.67 -5.84 4.58
N THR A 114 7.02 -5.99 5.85
CA THR A 114 8.32 -6.52 6.26
C THR A 114 8.12 -7.59 7.32
N PRO A 115 9.13 -8.44 7.57
CA PRO A 115 9.01 -9.41 8.67
C PRO A 115 8.77 -8.76 10.03
N THR A 116 9.22 -7.52 10.20
CA THR A 116 8.98 -6.79 11.45
C THR A 116 7.56 -6.24 11.50
N SER A 117 7.14 -5.52 10.44
CA SER A 117 5.84 -4.86 10.46
C SER A 117 4.66 -5.82 10.38
N GLU A 118 4.85 -7.03 9.86
CA GLU A 118 3.72 -7.97 9.77
C GLU A 118 3.17 -8.34 11.14
N THR A 119 3.94 -8.17 12.20
CA THR A 119 3.50 -8.45 13.56
C THR A 119 2.84 -7.25 14.24
N TRP A 120 2.89 -6.09 13.60
CA TRP A 120 2.27 -4.87 14.13
C TRP A 120 0.77 -4.89 13.88
N THR A 121 0.02 -4.16 14.72
CA THR A 121 -1.37 -3.92 14.42
C THR A 121 -1.48 -2.86 13.33
N LEU A 122 -2.62 -2.83 12.65
CA LEU A 122 -2.86 -1.81 11.64
C LEU A 122 -2.72 -0.41 12.24
N LYS A 123 -3.26 -0.21 13.44
CA LYS A 123 -3.17 1.07 14.13
C LYS A 123 -1.72 1.51 14.34
N GLN A 124 -0.86 0.59 14.75
CA GLN A 124 0.55 0.91 14.96
C GLN A 124 1.23 1.34 13.66
N LEU A 125 0.98 0.61 12.58
CA LEU A 125 1.57 0.97 11.29
C LEU A 125 1.10 2.33 10.81
N LEU A 126 -0.20 2.59 10.88
CA LEU A 126 -0.75 3.86 10.41
C LEU A 126 -0.22 5.03 11.24
N ALA A 127 -0.07 4.83 12.55
CA ALA A 127 0.49 5.87 13.42
C ALA A 127 1.95 6.17 13.04
N GLU A 128 2.72 5.14 12.77
CA GLU A 128 4.13 5.30 12.37
C GLU A 128 4.25 6.03 11.04
N LEU A 129 3.46 5.64 10.04
CA LEU A 129 3.47 6.28 8.73
C LEU A 129 3.05 7.74 8.82
N SER A 130 2.04 8.03 9.62
CA SER A 130 1.56 9.41 9.81
C SER A 130 2.62 10.27 10.50
N ALA A 131 3.33 9.69 11.48
CA ALA A 131 4.39 10.40 12.19
C ALA A 131 5.55 10.72 11.24
N GLU A 132 5.92 9.75 10.40
CA GLU A 132 6.99 9.97 9.42
C GLU A 132 6.63 11.09 8.43
N ARG A 133 5.38 11.09 7.98
CA ARG A 133 4.92 12.15 7.06
C ARG A 133 5.02 13.52 7.72
N ARG A 134 4.58 13.63 8.96
CA ARG A 134 4.64 14.91 9.68
C ARG A 134 6.09 15.38 9.87
N ALA A 135 6.99 14.47 10.17
CA ALA A 135 8.40 14.81 10.33
C ALA A 135 8.99 15.33 9.04
N LEU A 136 8.67 14.69 7.90
CA LEU A 136 9.15 15.12 6.60
C LEU A 136 8.60 16.48 6.22
N GLN A 137 7.34 16.75 6.53
CA GLN A 137 6.72 18.02 6.24
C GLN A 137 7.37 19.16 7.04
N LYS A 138 7.74 18.89 8.29
CA LYS A 138 8.44 19.87 9.12
C LYS A 138 9.82 20.20 8.58
N GLN A 139 10.52 19.19 8.05
CA GLN A 139 11.85 19.42 7.50
C GLN A 139 11.86 20.26 6.24
N LYS A 140 10.75 20.29 5.53
CA LYS A 140 10.64 21.06 4.29
C LYS A 140 10.40 22.55 4.52
N ARG A 141 10.19 22.97 5.76
CA ARG A 141 9.93 24.38 6.06
C ARG A 141 11.21 25.16 6.30
#